data_8d7749c8b37aa732ae4f0ef24a4793e9
#
_entry.id   8d7749c8b37aa732ae4f0ef24a4793e9
#
_cell.length_a   1.000
_cell.length_b   1.000
_cell.length_c   1.000
_cell.angle_alpha   90.00
_cell.angle_beta   90.00
_cell.angle_gamma   90.00
#
_symmetry.space_group_name_H-M   'P 1'
#
loop_
_entity.id
_entity.type
_entity.pdbx_description
1 polymer ?
#
loop_
_entity_poly.entity_id
_entity_poly.type
_entity_poly.pdbx_seq_one_letter_code
_entity_poly.pdbx_strand_id
1 'polypeptide(L)'
;MAGHDGKMGINGGEVPPLLPLSSHTERALSAYFGALDGHPPGRLYELVMREVEVPLFRSVLDYAGGNQSQAATILGINRATLRKKLREYGLAARA
;
A
#
# COMPACT_ATOMS: atom_id res chain seq x y z
N MET A 1 -24.69 4.09 9.63
CA MET A 1 -24.37 3.85 9.79
C MET A 1 -24.00 3.51 10.04
N ALA A 2 -23.82 3.51 10.42
CA ALA A 2 -23.30 3.26 10.68
C ALA A 2 -22.74 2.84 10.98
N GLY A 3 -22.63 2.63 11.29
CA GLY A 3 -21.92 2.37 11.54
C GLY A 3 -21.42 2.16 11.77
N HIS A 4 -21.23 2.27 12.07
CA HIS A 4 -20.60 2.22 12.30
C HIS A 4 -20.19 2.43 12.44
N ASP A 5 -20.19 2.84 12.65
CA ASP A 5 -19.75 3.23 12.95
C ASP A 5 -19.18 3.42 13.32
N GLY A 6 -19.13 3.75 13.58
CA GLY A 6 -18.50 4.08 13.98
C GLY A 6 -18.00 4.19 14.59
N LYS A 7 -17.84 4.11 15.14
CA LYS A 7 -17.18 4.21 15.81
C LYS A 7 -16.16 4.15 15.56
N MET A 8 -15.85 4.47 15.08
CA MET A 8 -14.86 4.45 14.86
C MET A 8 -14.14 5.28 15.48
N GLY A 9 -14.41 5.69 16.27
CA GLY A 9 -13.68 6.53 17.03
C GLY A 9 -12.54 5.86 17.49
N ILE A 10 -11.54 6.51 17.58
CA ILE A 10 -10.35 5.96 18.03
C ILE A 10 -10.29 6.16 19.46
N ASN A 11 -10.30 5.13 20.19
CA ASN A 11 -10.01 5.30 21.53
C ASN A 11 -9.06 4.29 21.86
N GLY A 12 -8.51 4.36 22.87
CA GLY A 12 -7.57 3.55 23.47
C GLY A 12 -6.84 2.61 22.63
N GLY A 13 -7.34 1.62 22.19
CA GLY A 13 -6.61 0.66 21.46
C GLY A 13 -6.99 0.51 20.02
N GLU A 14 -7.87 1.33 19.58
CA GLU A 14 -8.34 1.18 18.21
C GLU A 14 -7.39 1.82 17.23
N VAL A 15 -7.23 1.17 16.08
CA VAL A 15 -6.42 1.76 15.04
C VAL A 15 -7.31 2.50 14.06
N PRO A 16 -6.80 3.58 13.45
CA PRO A 16 -7.58 4.30 12.47
C PRO A 16 -7.84 3.44 11.25
N PRO A 17 -8.98 3.61 10.61
CA PRO A 17 -9.23 2.90 9.37
C PRO A 17 -8.34 3.42 8.26
N LEU A 18 -8.10 2.56 7.28
CA LEU A 18 -7.31 2.96 6.11
C LEU A 18 -8.15 3.68 5.09
N LEU A 19 -9.32 4.10 5.47
CA LEU A 19 -10.13 4.92 4.61
C LEU A 19 -9.50 6.28 4.50
N PRO A 20 -9.51 6.88 3.39
CA PRO A 20 -10.21 6.51 2.17
C PRO A 20 -9.28 5.98 1.08
N LEU A 21 -8.40 5.06 1.41
CA LEU A 21 -7.45 4.55 0.43
C LEU A 21 -8.13 4.00 -0.82
N SER A 22 -9.19 3.22 -0.63
CA SER A 22 -9.90 2.69 -1.79
C SER A 22 -10.51 3.79 -2.65
N SER A 23 -11.04 4.81 -2.01
CA SER A 23 -11.61 5.94 -2.74
C SER A 23 -10.55 6.67 -3.55
N HIS A 24 -9.40 6.88 -2.96
CA HIS A 24 -8.29 7.52 -3.68
C HIS A 24 -7.87 6.66 -4.87
N THR A 25 -7.82 5.35 -4.68
CA THR A 25 -7.45 4.43 -5.73
C THR A 25 -8.44 4.49 -6.89
N GLU A 26 -9.73 4.47 -6.57
CA GLU A 26 -10.76 4.53 -7.59
C GLU A 26 -10.69 5.83 -8.36
N ARG A 27 -10.46 6.91 -7.66
CA ARG A 27 -10.36 8.22 -8.31
C ARG A 27 -9.16 8.30 -9.22
N ALA A 28 -8.02 7.78 -8.75
CA ALA A 28 -6.82 7.78 -9.55
C ALA A 28 -6.99 6.94 -10.80
N LEU A 29 -7.66 5.80 -10.68
CA LEU A 29 -7.90 4.94 -11.84
C LEU A 29 -8.86 5.58 -12.82
N SER A 30 -9.89 6.24 -12.31
CA SER A 30 -10.82 6.94 -13.18
C SER A 30 -10.11 8.01 -14.00
N ALA A 31 -9.25 8.76 -13.35
CA ALA A 31 -8.47 9.78 -14.06
C ALA A 31 -7.52 9.15 -15.08
N TYR A 32 -6.91 8.03 -14.70
CA TYR A 32 -5.98 7.35 -15.59
C TYR A 32 -6.71 6.87 -16.85
N PHE A 33 -7.87 6.22 -16.67
CA PHE A 33 -8.63 5.73 -17.83
C PHE A 33 -9.08 6.88 -18.71
N GLY A 34 -9.49 7.99 -18.11
CA GLY A 34 -9.87 9.16 -18.87
C GLY A 34 -8.73 9.72 -19.69
N ALA A 35 -7.53 9.69 -19.13
CA ALA A 35 -6.36 10.24 -19.81
C ALA A 35 -5.86 9.36 -20.94
N LEU A 36 -6.24 8.06 -20.94
CA LEU A 36 -5.82 7.18 -22.01
C LEU A 36 -6.43 7.53 -23.35
N ASP A 37 -7.58 8.18 -23.32
CA ASP A 37 -8.22 8.63 -24.54
C ASP A 37 -8.40 7.49 -25.54
N GLY A 38 -8.91 6.37 -25.05
CA GLY A 38 -9.17 5.21 -25.89
C GLY A 38 -8.00 4.28 -26.11
N HIS A 39 -6.82 4.65 -25.66
CA HIS A 39 -5.67 3.74 -25.77
C HIS A 39 -5.79 2.64 -24.73
N PRO A 40 -5.34 1.42 -25.05
CA PRO A 40 -5.41 0.35 -24.07
C PRO A 40 -4.46 0.60 -22.90
N PRO A 41 -4.86 0.21 -21.71
CA PRO A 41 -4.02 0.49 -20.53
C PRO A 41 -2.70 -0.26 -20.50
N GLY A 42 -2.66 -1.45 -21.08
CA GLY A 42 -1.44 -2.22 -20.98
C GLY A 42 -1.25 -2.67 -19.54
N ARG A 43 -0.15 -2.98 -19.09
CA ARG A 43 0.20 -3.66 -17.85
C ARG A 43 -0.30 -2.93 -16.60
N LEU A 44 -1.58 -2.77 -16.49
CA LEU A 44 -2.20 -1.97 -15.45
C LEU A 44 -2.01 -2.57 -14.06
N TYR A 45 -2.10 -3.90 -13.96
CA TYR A 45 -1.94 -4.52 -12.64
C TYR A 45 -0.59 -4.19 -12.04
N GLU A 46 0.46 -4.30 -12.83
CA GLU A 46 1.81 -4.00 -12.34
C GLU A 46 1.96 -2.54 -11.96
N LEU A 47 1.37 -1.68 -12.76
CA LEU A 47 1.43 -0.25 -12.48
C LEU A 47 0.76 0.07 -11.16
N VAL A 48 -0.44 -0.45 -10.97
CA VAL A 48 -1.18 -0.19 -9.72
C VAL A 48 -0.47 -0.79 -8.52
N MET A 49 0.03 -2.01 -8.68
CA MET A 49 0.71 -2.65 -7.55
C MET A 49 1.95 -1.86 -7.16
N ARG A 50 2.69 -1.36 -8.12
CA ARG A 50 3.85 -0.55 -7.81
C ARG A 50 3.46 0.74 -7.08
N GLU A 51 2.40 1.38 -7.56
CA GLU A 51 1.94 2.63 -6.94
C GLU A 51 1.54 2.44 -5.49
N VAL A 52 1.01 1.28 -5.15
CA VAL A 52 0.57 1.00 -3.80
C VAL A 52 1.69 0.39 -2.97
N GLU A 53 2.42 -0.55 -3.54
CA GLU A 53 3.41 -1.29 -2.76
C GLU A 53 4.62 -0.44 -2.39
N VAL A 54 5.04 0.46 -3.26
CA VAL A 54 6.21 1.28 -2.94
C VAL A 54 5.98 2.11 -1.68
N PRO A 55 4.92 2.93 -1.61
CA PRO A 55 4.70 3.66 -0.37
C PRO A 55 4.35 2.77 0.81
N LEU A 56 3.67 1.65 0.56
CA LEU A 56 3.36 0.72 1.64
C LEU A 56 4.64 0.19 2.28
N PHE A 57 5.55 -0.30 1.46
CA PHE A 57 6.79 -0.87 1.99
C PHE A 57 7.66 0.19 2.65
N ARG A 58 7.73 1.38 2.08
CA ARG A 58 8.48 2.46 2.71
C ARG A 58 7.94 2.78 4.09
N SER A 59 6.61 2.89 4.18
CA SER A 59 5.98 3.24 5.44
C SER A 59 6.21 2.16 6.50
N VAL A 60 6.08 0.90 6.10
CA VAL A 60 6.25 -0.18 7.05
C VAL A 60 7.71 -0.31 7.47
N LEU A 61 8.64 -0.13 6.54
CA LEU A 61 10.06 -0.18 6.90
C LEU A 61 10.42 0.94 7.86
N ASP A 62 9.91 2.14 7.62
CA ASP A 62 10.12 3.24 8.56
C ASP A 62 9.58 2.89 9.93
N TYR A 63 8.38 2.38 9.98
CA TYR A 63 7.75 2.03 11.23
C TYR A 63 8.54 0.94 11.96
N ALA A 64 9.13 0.03 11.21
CA ALA A 64 9.91 -1.07 11.78
C ALA A 64 11.38 -0.72 12.01
N GLY A 65 11.74 0.54 11.78
CA GLY A 65 13.12 0.96 11.99
C GLY A 65 14.12 0.30 11.07
N GLY A 66 13.66 -0.09 9.88
CA GLY A 66 14.53 -0.75 8.91
C GLY A 66 14.63 -2.25 9.07
N ASN A 67 13.94 -2.81 10.06
CA ASN A 67 14.01 -4.24 10.35
C ASN A 67 13.10 -5.00 9.40
N GLN A 68 13.68 -5.68 8.43
CA GLN A 68 12.91 -6.36 7.39
C GLN A 68 12.09 -7.52 7.92
N SER A 69 12.62 -8.23 8.90
CA SER A 69 11.85 -9.33 9.50
C SER A 69 10.60 -8.81 10.18
N GLN A 70 10.75 -7.74 10.93
CA GLN A 70 9.61 -7.14 11.59
C GLN A 70 8.64 -6.56 10.58
N ALA A 71 9.14 -5.94 9.53
CA ALA A 71 8.29 -5.40 8.49
C ALA A 71 7.47 -6.49 7.83
N ALA A 72 8.09 -7.62 7.53
CA ALA A 72 7.37 -8.74 6.93
C ALA A 72 6.26 -9.25 7.84
N THR A 73 6.54 -9.30 9.14
CA THR A 73 5.53 -9.70 10.10
C THR A 73 4.36 -8.72 10.12
N ILE A 74 4.67 -7.43 10.13
CA ILE A 74 3.62 -6.41 10.11
C ILE A 74 2.78 -6.53 8.85
N LEU A 75 3.43 -6.74 7.72
CA LEU A 75 2.73 -6.86 6.45
C LEU A 75 1.98 -8.19 6.31
N GLY A 76 2.37 -9.18 7.09
CA GLY A 76 1.75 -10.49 6.97
C GLY A 76 2.22 -11.27 5.75
N ILE A 77 3.43 -11.02 5.29
CA ILE A 77 3.97 -11.73 4.15
C ILE A 77 5.30 -12.38 4.53
N ASN A 78 5.75 -13.28 3.68
CA ASN A 78 6.98 -13.98 3.88
C ASN A 78 8.16 -13.02 3.73
N ARG A 79 9.17 -13.17 4.58
CA ARG A 79 10.32 -12.28 4.54
C ARG A 79 11.06 -12.34 3.22
N ALA A 80 11.18 -13.53 2.63
CA ALA A 80 11.86 -13.65 1.35
C ALA A 80 11.09 -12.95 0.25
N THR A 81 9.75 -13.00 0.32
CA THR A 81 8.91 -12.27 -0.63
C THR A 81 9.13 -10.77 -0.48
N LEU A 82 9.16 -10.29 0.74
CA LEU A 82 9.40 -8.87 0.98
C LEU A 82 10.75 -8.44 0.41
N ARG A 83 11.79 -9.21 0.71
CA ARG A 83 13.13 -8.86 0.23
C ARG A 83 13.18 -8.80 -1.29
N LYS A 84 12.53 -9.75 -1.94
CA LYS A 84 12.49 -9.77 -3.40
C LYS A 84 11.81 -8.51 -3.93
N LYS A 85 10.68 -8.16 -3.36
CA LYS A 85 9.95 -6.98 -3.81
C LYS A 85 10.72 -5.70 -3.54
N LEU A 86 11.37 -5.62 -2.39
CA LEU A 86 12.18 -4.45 -2.10
C LEU A 86 13.29 -4.27 -3.13
N ARG A 87 13.91 -5.37 -3.55
CA ARG A 87 14.92 -5.28 -4.58
C ARG A 87 14.33 -4.84 -5.91
N GLU A 88 13.18 -5.40 -6.26
CA GLU A 88 12.53 -5.05 -7.53
C GLU A 88 12.18 -3.58 -7.60
N TYR A 89 11.79 -3.01 -6.48
CA TYR A 89 11.40 -1.60 -6.44
C TYR A 89 12.55 -0.67 -6.10
N GLY A 90 13.74 -1.21 -5.90
CA GLY A 90 14.87 -0.37 -5.55
C GLY A 90 14.80 0.16 -4.13
N LEU A 91 14.12 -0.54 -3.24
CA LEU A 91 13.94 -0.10 -1.86
C LEU A 91 14.73 -0.95 -0.88
N ALA A 92 15.57 -1.84 -1.35
CA ALA A 92 16.32 -2.69 -0.45
C ALA A 92 17.18 -1.84 0.45
N ALA A 93 17.22 -2.21 1.71
CA ALA A 93 17.99 -1.45 2.66
C ALA A 93 19.43 -1.48 2.27
N ARG A 94 20.08 -0.38 2.47
CA ARG A 94 21.44 -0.34 2.28
C ARG A 94 21.99 -0.80 3.49
N ALA A 95 21.71 -1.48 4.11
CA ALA A 95 22.21 -2.06 5.31
C ALA A 95 23.01 -1.26 6.10
#